data_2e81c5594ea8910fda8f13f8a805d3af
#
_entry.id   2e81c5594ea8910fda8f13f8a805d3af
#
_cell.length_a   1.000
_cell.length_b   1.000
_cell.length_c   1.000
_cell.angle_alpha   90.00
_cell.angle_beta   90.00
_cell.angle_gamma   90.00
#
_symmetry.space_group_name_H-M   'P 1'
#
loop_
_entity.id
_entity.type
_entity.pdbx_description
1 polymer ?
#
loop_
_entity_poly.entity_id
_entity_poly.type
_entity_poly.pdbx_seq_one_letter_code
_entity_poly.pdbx_strand_id
1 'polypeptide(L)'
;MSKLNIKLSISDRLYPMKVNASDEEVMRKSALLINKKIKDFSQKYAVRDNQDLLAMCALSFSVELHKLQKKNNIEKLNLEKHLNLLDKNVSSIL
;
A
#
# COMPACT_ATOMS: atom_id res chain seq x y z
N MET A 1 2.65 24.81 -1.05
CA MET A 1 1.70 23.78 -1.44
C MET A 1 0.40 23.96 -0.70
N SER A 2 -0.69 23.85 -1.39
CA SER A 2 -1.98 23.99 -0.75
C SER A 2 -2.33 22.71 0.00
N LYS A 3 -2.96 22.89 1.14
CA LYS A 3 -3.48 21.79 1.95
C LYS A 3 -4.99 21.85 1.99
N LEU A 4 -5.60 20.70 2.05
CA LEU A 4 -7.04 20.55 2.10
C LEU A 4 -7.45 19.90 3.41
N ASN A 5 -8.59 20.32 3.92
CA ASN A 5 -9.24 19.63 5.03
C ASN A 5 -10.25 18.67 4.43
N ILE A 6 -10.07 17.39 4.66
CA ILE A 6 -10.98 16.37 4.16
C ILE A 6 -11.45 15.50 5.30
N LYS A 7 -12.55 14.80 5.08
CA LYS A 7 -13.07 13.80 6.01
C LYS A 7 -13.10 12.46 5.30
N LEU A 8 -12.48 11.46 5.89
CA LEU A 8 -12.48 10.11 5.36
C LEU A 8 -13.36 9.22 6.22
N SER A 9 -14.24 8.47 5.57
CA SER A 9 -15.06 7.48 6.26
C SER A 9 -14.33 6.15 6.25
N ILE A 10 -14.01 5.64 7.43
CA ILE A 10 -13.37 4.33 7.60
C ILE A 10 -14.11 3.61 8.72
N SER A 11 -14.62 2.43 8.44
CA SER A 11 -15.32 1.59 9.43
C SER A 11 -16.43 2.36 10.14
N ASP A 12 -17.25 3.06 9.38
CA ASP A 12 -18.41 3.83 9.86
C ASP A 12 -18.04 5.03 10.74
N ARG A 13 -16.81 5.45 10.74
CA ARG A 13 -16.36 6.64 11.45
C ARG A 13 -15.76 7.64 10.48
N LEU A 14 -15.91 8.92 10.81
CA LEU A 14 -15.32 10.01 10.03
C LEU A 14 -14.04 10.48 10.68
N TYR A 15 -13.01 10.59 9.89
CA TYR A 15 -11.70 11.06 10.34
C TYR A 15 -11.34 12.33 9.59
N PRO A 16 -11.37 13.49 10.28
CA PRO A 16 -10.94 14.74 9.65
C PRO A 16 -9.42 14.73 9.53
N MET A 17 -8.95 15.12 8.36
CA MET A 17 -7.52 15.13 8.07
C MET A 17 -7.15 16.35 7.26
N LYS A 18 -5.94 16.84 7.49
CA LYS A 18 -5.35 17.87 6.67
C LYS A 18 -4.31 17.23 5.78
N VAL A 19 -4.54 17.27 4.47
CA VAL A 19 -3.69 16.57 3.50
C VAL A 19 -3.23 17.53 2.41
N ASN A 20 -2.14 17.21 1.77
CA ASN A 20 -1.72 17.94 0.58
C ASN A 20 -2.73 17.72 -0.53
N ALA A 21 -3.01 18.76 -1.30
CA ALA A 21 -3.95 18.65 -2.42
C ALA A 21 -3.55 17.54 -3.39
N SER A 22 -2.25 17.34 -3.58
CA SER A 22 -1.73 16.29 -4.46
C SER A 22 -2.00 14.88 -3.96
N ASP A 23 -2.29 14.70 -2.66
CA ASP A 23 -2.50 13.40 -2.05
C ASP A 23 -3.97 13.05 -1.88
N GLU A 24 -4.88 13.98 -2.16
CA GLU A 24 -6.30 13.80 -1.87
C GLU A 24 -6.86 12.55 -2.54
N GLU A 25 -6.60 12.37 -3.82
CA GLU A 25 -7.14 11.24 -4.58
C GLU A 25 -6.67 9.90 -4.00
N VAL A 26 -5.38 9.79 -3.71
CA VAL A 26 -4.79 8.58 -3.12
C VAL A 26 -5.40 8.29 -1.76
N MET A 27 -5.58 9.33 -0.95
CA MET A 27 -6.18 9.17 0.38
C MET A 27 -7.62 8.66 0.30
N ARG A 28 -8.41 9.22 -0.61
CA ARG A 28 -9.80 8.79 -0.80
C ARG A 28 -9.90 7.37 -1.34
N LYS A 29 -9.06 7.02 -2.31
CA LYS A 29 -9.00 5.66 -2.84
C LYS A 29 -8.56 4.66 -1.77
N SER A 30 -7.62 5.06 -0.93
CA SER A 30 -7.15 4.21 0.16
C SER A 30 -8.25 3.92 1.17
N ALA A 31 -9.04 4.94 1.53
CA ALA A 31 -10.16 4.74 2.43
C ALA A 31 -11.20 3.79 1.84
N LEU A 32 -11.50 3.92 0.54
CA LEU A 32 -12.43 3.02 -0.14
C LEU A 32 -11.90 1.59 -0.13
N LEU A 33 -10.61 1.41 -0.36
CA LEU A 33 -9.98 0.08 -0.36
C LEU A 33 -10.06 -0.56 1.02
N ILE A 34 -9.80 0.21 2.07
CA ILE A 34 -9.91 -0.29 3.44
C ILE A 34 -11.34 -0.74 3.74
N ASN A 35 -12.32 0.07 3.38
CA ASN A 35 -13.74 -0.25 3.63
C ASN A 35 -14.16 -1.50 2.86
N LYS A 36 -13.69 -1.67 1.64
CA LYS A 36 -13.95 -2.88 0.87
C LYS A 36 -13.35 -4.10 1.55
N LYS A 37 -12.12 -3.99 2.03
CA LYS A 37 -11.44 -5.09 2.72
C LYS A 37 -12.15 -5.47 4.01
N ILE A 38 -12.62 -4.47 4.76
CA ILE A 38 -13.40 -4.69 5.98
C ILE A 38 -14.66 -5.52 5.66
N LYS A 39 -15.37 -5.12 4.61
CA LYS A 39 -16.58 -5.81 4.18
C LYS A 39 -16.28 -7.25 3.79
N ASP A 40 -15.24 -7.46 3.00
CA ASP A 40 -14.84 -8.79 2.54
C ASP A 40 -14.50 -9.69 3.73
N PHE A 41 -13.71 -9.21 4.68
CA PHE A 41 -13.34 -9.99 5.85
C PHE A 41 -14.53 -10.27 6.77
N SER A 42 -15.42 -9.29 6.93
CA SER A 42 -16.62 -9.47 7.73
C SER A 42 -17.49 -10.60 7.17
N GLN A 43 -17.64 -10.66 5.86
CA GLN A 43 -18.43 -11.70 5.21
C GLN A 43 -17.72 -13.05 5.22
N LYS A 44 -16.42 -13.05 4.92
CA LYS A 44 -15.66 -14.28 4.73
C LYS A 44 -15.37 -15.01 6.05
N TYR A 45 -15.10 -14.26 7.11
CA TYR A 45 -14.66 -14.83 8.38
C TYR A 45 -15.68 -14.69 9.49
N ALA A 46 -16.85 -14.14 9.19
CA ALA A 46 -17.92 -13.93 10.17
C ALA A 46 -17.45 -13.14 11.40
N VAL A 47 -16.48 -12.26 11.23
CA VAL A 47 -15.98 -11.37 12.28
C VAL A 47 -16.77 -10.08 12.20
N ARG A 48 -17.25 -9.61 13.36
CA ARG A 48 -18.09 -8.39 13.43
C ARG A 48 -17.48 -7.27 14.25
N ASP A 49 -16.44 -7.57 15.04
CA ASP A 49 -15.77 -6.53 15.83
C ASP A 49 -14.94 -5.66 14.90
N ASN A 50 -15.23 -4.37 14.91
CA ASN A 50 -14.53 -3.41 14.04
C ASN A 50 -13.03 -3.36 14.31
N GLN A 51 -12.63 -3.47 15.56
CA GLN A 51 -11.20 -3.47 15.89
C GLN A 51 -10.50 -4.68 15.30
N ASP A 52 -11.11 -5.86 15.40
CA ASP A 52 -10.54 -7.07 14.82
C ASP A 52 -10.48 -6.99 13.30
N LEU A 53 -11.54 -6.47 12.67
CA LEU A 53 -11.57 -6.29 11.22
C LEU A 53 -10.48 -5.33 10.75
N LEU A 54 -10.28 -4.22 11.46
CA LEU A 54 -9.22 -3.28 11.13
C LEU A 54 -7.84 -3.90 11.32
N ALA A 55 -7.65 -4.69 12.38
CA ALA A 55 -6.40 -5.40 12.60
C ALA A 55 -6.11 -6.39 11.46
N MET A 56 -7.13 -7.12 11.02
CA MET A 56 -6.99 -8.04 9.89
C MET A 56 -6.66 -7.30 8.59
N CYS A 57 -7.28 -6.15 8.37
CA CYS A 57 -6.97 -5.32 7.22
C CYS A 57 -5.53 -4.81 7.26
N ALA A 58 -5.09 -4.33 8.41
CA ALA A 58 -3.73 -3.85 8.58
C ALA A 58 -2.72 -4.96 8.31
N LEU A 59 -2.97 -6.15 8.83
CA LEU A 59 -2.11 -7.30 8.59
C LEU A 59 -2.07 -7.65 7.10
N SER A 60 -3.24 -7.72 6.46
CA SER A 60 -3.35 -8.05 5.05
C SER A 60 -2.58 -7.07 4.18
N PHE A 61 -2.76 -5.77 4.40
CA PHE A 61 -2.06 -4.75 3.62
C PHE A 61 -0.56 -4.76 3.91
N SER A 62 -0.17 -5.02 5.16
CA SER A 62 1.24 -5.12 5.51
C SER A 62 1.91 -6.31 4.79
N VAL A 63 1.24 -7.45 4.75
CA VAL A 63 1.75 -8.62 4.02
C VAL A 63 1.90 -8.31 2.54
N GLU A 64 0.88 -7.70 1.94
CA GLU A 64 0.94 -7.31 0.52
C GLU A 64 2.07 -6.34 0.26
N LEU A 65 2.26 -5.36 1.14
CA LEU A 65 3.35 -4.40 1.01
C LEU A 65 4.71 -5.08 1.06
N HIS A 66 4.92 -5.99 2.00
CA HIS A 66 6.17 -6.72 2.10
C HIS A 66 6.43 -7.59 0.86
N LYS A 67 5.40 -8.22 0.33
CA LYS A 67 5.52 -9.01 -0.89
C LYS A 67 5.91 -8.14 -2.08
N LEU A 68 5.31 -6.96 -2.20
CA LEU A 68 5.64 -6.01 -3.26
C LEU A 68 7.07 -5.50 -3.12
N GLN A 69 7.49 -5.17 -1.91
CA GLN A 69 8.86 -4.72 -1.66
C GLN A 69 9.87 -5.81 -2.00
N LYS A 70 9.58 -7.06 -1.63
CA LYS A 70 10.43 -8.19 -1.96
C LYS A 70 10.53 -8.38 -3.46
N LYS A 71 9.41 -8.30 -4.16
CA LYS A 71 9.38 -8.40 -5.62
C LYS A 71 10.18 -7.29 -6.26
N ASN A 72 10.00 -6.05 -5.82
CA ASN A 72 10.74 -4.91 -6.34
C ASN A 72 12.24 -5.05 -6.10
N ASN A 73 12.63 -5.54 -4.93
CA ASN A 73 14.03 -5.78 -4.62
C ASN A 73 14.64 -6.86 -5.51
N ILE A 74 13.89 -7.94 -5.78
CA ILE A 74 14.33 -8.99 -6.67
C ILE A 74 14.48 -8.45 -8.09
N GLU A 75 13.52 -7.69 -8.58
CA GLU A 75 13.59 -7.08 -9.90
C GLU A 75 14.76 -6.12 -10.00
N LYS A 76 15.00 -5.33 -8.96
CA LYS A 76 16.14 -4.42 -8.92
C LYS A 76 17.48 -5.18 -8.94
N LEU A 77 17.59 -6.24 -8.16
CA LEU A 77 18.79 -7.08 -8.15
C LEU A 77 19.02 -7.74 -9.50
N ASN A 78 17.96 -8.23 -10.14
CA ASN A 78 18.09 -8.83 -11.47
C ASN A 78 18.56 -7.81 -12.50
N LEU A 79 18.02 -6.60 -12.44
CA LEU A 79 18.44 -5.52 -13.32
C LEU A 79 19.90 -5.15 -13.08
N GLU A 80 20.31 -5.02 -11.84
CA GLU A 80 21.70 -4.73 -11.49
C GLU A 80 22.65 -5.80 -11.98
N LYS A 81 22.30 -7.07 -11.81
CA LYS A 81 23.08 -8.18 -12.34
C LYS A 81 23.23 -8.10 -13.86
N HIS A 82 22.13 -7.81 -14.53
CA HIS A 82 22.12 -7.70 -15.99
C HIS A 82 23.01 -6.55 -16.45
N LEU A 83 22.90 -5.40 -15.79
CA LEU A 83 23.74 -4.24 -16.09
C LEU A 83 25.21 -4.54 -15.83
N ASN A 84 25.52 -5.21 -14.73
CA ASN A 84 26.89 -5.59 -14.40
C ASN A 84 27.49 -6.54 -15.45
N LEU A 85 26.70 -7.49 -15.94
CA LEU A 85 27.13 -8.38 -17.01
C LEU A 85 27.42 -7.61 -18.29
N LEU A 86 26.56 -6.67 -18.64
CA LEU A 86 26.78 -5.81 -19.80
C LEU A 86 28.03 -4.97 -19.66
N ASP A 87 28.24 -4.40 -18.49
CA ASP A 87 29.42 -3.61 -18.20
C ASP A 87 30.68 -4.45 -18.32
N LYS A 88 30.67 -5.66 -17.78
CA LYS A 88 31.81 -6.58 -17.91
C LYS A 88 32.10 -6.95 -19.36
N ASN A 89 31.04 -7.17 -20.12
CA ASN A 89 31.20 -7.56 -21.54
C ASN A 89 31.65 -6.40 -22.40
N VAL A 90 31.24 -5.18 -22.08
CA VAL A 90 31.55 -4.00 -22.89
C VAL A 90 32.88 -3.38 -22.48
N SER A 91 33.12 -3.26 -21.19
CA SER A 91 34.24 -2.50 -20.70
C SER A 91 35.23 -3.28 -19.85
N SER A 92 34.84 -4.39 -19.31
CA SER A 92 35.64 -5.17 -18.34
C SER A 92 36.08 -4.37 -17.12
N ILE A 93 35.41 -3.28 -16.87
CA ILE A 93 35.85 -2.33 -15.85
C ILE A 93 35.04 -2.44 -14.59
N LEU A 94 33.81 -2.77 -14.75
CA LEU A 94 32.85 -2.78 -13.62
C LEU A 94 32.55 -4.17 -13.13
#